data_c5bec78dc2fbfee0234b39fe10d02f58
#
_entry.id   c5bec78dc2fbfee0234b39fe10d02f58
#
_cell.length_a   1.000
_cell.length_b   1.000
_cell.length_c   1.000
_cell.angle_alpha   90.00
_cell.angle_beta   90.00
_cell.angle_gamma   90.00
#
_symmetry.space_group_name_H-M   'P 1'
#
loop_
_entity.id
_entity.type
_entity.pdbx_description
1 polymer ?
#
loop_
_entity_poly.entity_id
_entity_poly.type
_entity_poly.pdbx_seq_one_letter_code
_entity_poly.pdbx_strand_id
1 'polypeptide(L)'
;HWIISDLAIMMAGYVSVPLYPTLTAESTRQILEHSGCVAAFIGKLDAWEAMRPGVPSSLHCISYPLSPKTDFVTWDDLVRKTAPLKDSPTRDADDLATIIYTSGTTGMPKGVMHSFSTLTWAIGAANKRFQLGVNDRVLSYLPLSHVAERMLEMGSFLSGARIYFAESLETFAADIRNARPTLFFSVPRLWVKFQQGTFAKMPKQKLDRLFRIPLLNRVIKKKIL
;
A
#
# COMPACT_ATOMS: atom_id res chain seq x y z
N HIS A 1 10.08 -0.30 5.69
CA HIS A 1 9.86 -1.19 6.85
C HIS A 1 8.63 -2.08 6.66
N TRP A 2 7.48 -1.52 6.25
CA TRP A 2 6.25 -2.30 6.10
C TRP A 2 6.44 -3.50 5.16
N ILE A 3 6.95 -3.28 3.95
CA ILE A 3 7.16 -4.33 2.95
C ILE A 3 8.13 -5.40 3.45
N ILE A 4 9.23 -4.96 4.08
CA ILE A 4 10.22 -5.88 4.65
C ILE A 4 9.59 -6.77 5.72
N SER A 5 8.77 -6.19 6.60
CA SER A 5 8.08 -6.97 7.65
C SER A 5 7.00 -7.88 7.08
N ASP A 6 6.25 -7.44 6.06
CA ASP A 6 5.25 -8.27 5.38
C ASP A 6 5.89 -9.52 4.76
N LEU A 7 7.01 -9.35 4.07
CA LEU A 7 7.80 -10.48 3.54
C LEU A 7 8.37 -11.35 4.65
N ALA A 8 8.94 -10.74 5.71
CA ALA A 8 9.52 -11.47 6.83
C ALA A 8 8.47 -12.32 7.58
N ILE A 9 7.25 -11.80 7.77
CA ILE A 9 6.13 -12.55 8.35
C ILE A 9 5.86 -13.82 7.53
N MET A 10 5.73 -13.68 6.21
CA MET A 10 5.47 -14.81 5.32
C MET A 10 6.64 -15.79 5.28
N MET A 11 7.89 -15.29 5.24
CA MET A 11 9.10 -16.12 5.26
C MET A 11 9.30 -16.84 6.59
N ALA A 12 8.81 -16.30 7.70
CA ALA A 12 8.83 -16.95 9.00
C ALA A 12 7.69 -17.97 9.22
N GLY A 13 6.85 -18.20 8.21
CA GLY A 13 5.76 -19.18 8.28
C GLY A 13 4.45 -18.64 8.84
N TYR A 14 4.36 -17.32 9.05
CA TYR A 14 3.16 -16.66 9.57
C TYR A 14 2.28 -16.07 8.48
N VAL A 15 1.09 -15.62 8.87
CA VAL A 15 0.10 -14.99 8.00
C VAL A 15 0.10 -13.48 8.25
N SER A 16 0.22 -12.70 7.18
CA SER A 16 0.19 -11.24 7.27
C SER A 16 -1.26 -10.72 7.30
N VAL A 17 -1.55 -9.79 8.23
CA VAL A 17 -2.86 -9.14 8.35
C VAL A 17 -2.68 -7.62 8.28
N PRO A 18 -2.75 -7.03 7.08
CA PRO A 18 -2.56 -5.60 6.92
C PRO A 18 -3.77 -4.81 7.42
N LEU A 19 -3.51 -3.75 8.19
CA LEU A 19 -4.54 -2.85 8.73
C LEU A 19 -4.51 -1.49 8.01
N TYR A 20 -5.69 -0.92 7.76
CA TYR A 20 -5.78 0.45 7.25
C TYR A 20 -5.37 1.47 8.33
N PRO A 21 -4.61 2.51 7.97
CA PRO A 21 -4.15 3.52 8.93
C PRO A 21 -5.27 4.42 9.47
N THR A 22 -6.47 4.30 8.94
CA THR A 22 -7.64 5.13 9.28
C THR A 22 -8.75 4.36 9.99
N LEU A 23 -8.45 3.16 10.52
CA LEU A 23 -9.42 2.35 11.27
C LEU A 23 -9.79 3.03 12.60
N THR A 24 -11.03 2.82 13.03
CA THR A 24 -11.45 3.16 14.40
C THR A 24 -10.88 2.15 15.40
N ALA A 25 -10.83 2.52 16.69
CA ALA A 25 -10.42 1.60 17.75
C ALA A 25 -11.25 0.30 17.74
N GLU A 26 -12.56 0.44 17.56
CA GLU A 26 -13.46 -0.72 17.52
C GLU A 26 -13.14 -1.66 16.37
N SER A 27 -13.02 -1.13 15.14
CA SER A 27 -12.65 -1.95 13.97
C SER A 27 -11.26 -2.56 14.10
N THR A 28 -10.32 -1.83 14.70
CA THR A 28 -8.96 -2.34 14.97
C THR A 28 -9.02 -3.55 15.90
N ARG A 29 -9.76 -3.44 17.02
CA ARG A 29 -9.94 -4.52 17.98
C ARG A 29 -10.58 -5.73 17.32
N GLN A 30 -11.69 -5.54 16.64
CA GLN A 30 -12.42 -6.62 15.96
C GLN A 30 -11.53 -7.39 14.98
N ILE A 31 -10.70 -6.69 14.20
CA ILE A 31 -9.79 -7.34 13.25
C ILE A 31 -8.69 -8.12 13.99
N LEU A 32 -8.05 -7.51 14.98
CA LEU A 32 -6.96 -8.14 15.72
C LEU A 32 -7.42 -9.38 16.49
N GLU A 33 -8.59 -9.33 17.14
CA GLU A 33 -9.18 -10.45 17.84
C GLU A 33 -9.64 -11.55 16.89
N HIS A 34 -10.38 -11.18 15.83
CA HIS A 34 -10.91 -12.15 14.87
C HIS A 34 -9.80 -12.88 14.09
N SER A 35 -8.71 -12.17 13.76
CA SER A 35 -7.57 -12.78 13.04
C SER A 35 -6.62 -13.56 13.94
N GLY A 36 -6.74 -13.43 15.26
CA GLY A 36 -5.84 -14.08 16.20
C GLY A 36 -4.40 -13.59 16.11
N CYS A 37 -4.19 -12.30 15.78
CA CYS A 37 -2.85 -11.72 15.69
C CYS A 37 -2.08 -11.86 17.01
N VAL A 38 -0.82 -12.24 16.93
CA VAL A 38 0.09 -12.36 18.07
C VAL A 38 1.09 -11.21 18.20
N ALA A 39 1.32 -10.50 17.10
CA ALA A 39 2.18 -9.32 17.05
C ALA A 39 1.63 -8.26 16.08
N ALA A 40 1.98 -7.00 16.30
CA ALA A 40 1.63 -5.90 15.43
C ALA A 40 2.80 -4.95 15.23
N PHE A 41 3.01 -4.51 13.99
CA PHE A 41 3.96 -3.47 13.64
C PHE A 41 3.22 -2.14 13.53
N ILE A 42 3.69 -1.14 14.28
CA ILE A 42 3.08 0.20 14.35
C ILE A 42 3.92 1.15 13.49
N GLY A 43 3.34 1.62 12.40
CA GLY A 43 3.99 2.52 11.46
C GLY A 43 3.65 3.99 11.72
N LYS A 44 3.82 4.82 10.67
CA LYS A 44 3.40 6.23 10.67
C LYS A 44 1.88 6.30 10.68
N LEU A 45 1.30 6.64 11.83
CA LEU A 45 -0.14 6.70 12.08
C LEU A 45 -0.52 8.08 12.65
N ASP A 46 -1.14 8.93 11.85
CA ASP A 46 -1.56 10.27 12.27
C ASP A 46 -2.72 10.20 13.31
N ALA A 47 -3.54 9.14 13.24
CA ALA A 47 -4.68 8.93 14.14
C ALA A 47 -4.40 7.90 15.26
N TRP A 48 -3.12 7.72 15.66
CA TRP A 48 -2.73 6.69 16.62
C TRP A 48 -3.49 6.75 17.94
N GLU A 49 -3.64 7.93 18.55
CA GLU A 49 -4.32 8.10 19.84
C GLU A 49 -5.78 7.64 19.77
N ALA A 50 -6.44 7.83 18.64
CA ALA A 50 -7.80 7.35 18.40
C ALA A 50 -7.87 5.84 18.12
N MET A 51 -6.83 5.26 17.55
CA MET A 51 -6.76 3.83 17.19
C MET A 51 -6.27 2.96 18.36
N ARG A 52 -5.33 3.47 19.15
CA ARG A 52 -4.64 2.77 20.26
C ARG A 52 -5.55 2.00 21.20
N PRO A 53 -6.71 2.53 21.64
CA PRO A 53 -7.62 1.79 22.53
C PRO A 53 -8.16 0.47 21.94
N GLY A 54 -8.06 0.30 20.63
CA GLY A 54 -8.43 -0.93 19.93
C GLY A 54 -7.32 -1.99 19.87
N VAL A 55 -6.11 -1.65 20.30
CA VAL A 55 -4.98 -2.61 20.31
C VAL A 55 -4.97 -3.35 21.65
N PRO A 56 -5.15 -4.68 21.69
CA PRO A 56 -5.13 -5.46 22.92
C PRO A 56 -3.78 -5.31 23.64
N SER A 57 -3.82 -5.16 24.98
CA SER A 57 -2.60 -5.03 25.79
C SER A 57 -1.71 -6.28 25.79
N SER A 58 -2.28 -7.42 25.46
CA SER A 58 -1.56 -8.70 25.33
C SER A 58 -0.79 -8.83 24.01
N LEU A 59 -1.02 -7.92 23.06
CA LEU A 59 -0.40 -7.99 21.73
C LEU A 59 1.03 -7.46 21.78
N HIS A 60 1.98 -8.22 21.23
CA HIS A 60 3.35 -7.77 21.08
C HIS A 60 3.45 -6.69 19.99
N CYS A 61 3.68 -5.45 20.40
CA CYS A 61 3.79 -4.33 19.47
C CYS A 61 5.24 -3.94 19.21
N ILE A 62 5.55 -3.67 17.96
CA ILE A 62 6.88 -3.25 17.47
C ILE A 62 6.71 -1.94 16.71
N SER A 63 7.42 -0.90 17.10
CA SER A 63 7.35 0.42 16.45
C SER A 63 8.37 0.55 15.33
N TYR A 64 7.90 1.01 14.15
CA TYR A 64 8.77 1.43 13.05
C TYR A 64 9.39 2.80 13.32
N PRO A 65 10.48 3.15 12.62
CA PRO A 65 10.86 4.56 12.46
C PRO A 65 9.68 5.37 11.94
N LEU A 66 9.51 6.60 12.41
CA LEU A 66 8.38 7.50 12.12
C LEU A 66 7.02 7.05 12.70
N SER A 67 6.98 6.02 13.54
CA SER A 67 5.78 5.73 14.32
C SER A 67 5.51 6.85 15.34
N PRO A 68 4.28 6.98 15.83
CA PRO A 68 4.01 7.78 17.03
C PRO A 68 4.90 7.34 18.21
N LYS A 69 5.14 8.25 19.15
CA LYS A 69 5.94 7.92 20.34
C LYS A 69 5.21 6.86 21.17
N THR A 70 5.89 5.73 21.38
CA THR A 70 5.37 4.58 22.16
C THR A 70 6.48 4.00 23.01
N ASP A 71 6.11 3.17 24.00
CA ASP A 71 7.04 2.40 24.82
C ASP A 71 7.31 0.99 24.25
N PHE A 72 6.91 0.75 23.00
CA PHE A 72 7.12 -0.55 22.34
C PHE A 72 8.57 -0.76 21.94
N VAL A 73 8.95 -2.03 21.78
CA VAL A 73 10.25 -2.39 21.19
C VAL A 73 10.35 -1.75 19.81
N THR A 74 11.48 -1.10 19.52
CA THR A 74 11.70 -0.52 18.21
C THR A 74 12.12 -1.58 17.19
N TRP A 75 11.74 -1.39 15.94
CA TRP A 75 12.15 -2.27 14.84
C TRP A 75 13.67 -2.37 14.73
N ASP A 76 14.37 -1.24 14.88
CA ASP A 76 15.83 -1.18 14.81
C ASP A 76 16.49 -1.96 15.96
N ASP A 77 15.95 -1.86 17.18
CA ASP A 77 16.43 -2.62 18.32
C ASP A 77 16.20 -4.12 18.14
N LEU A 78 15.01 -4.50 17.62
CA LEU A 78 14.69 -5.88 17.37
C LEU A 78 15.67 -6.49 16.36
N VAL A 79 15.88 -5.83 15.23
CA VAL A 79 16.78 -6.29 14.16
C VAL A 79 18.21 -6.38 14.65
N ARG A 80 18.68 -5.40 15.45
CA ARG A 80 20.05 -5.38 15.99
C ARG A 80 20.32 -6.48 17.00
N LYS A 81 19.31 -6.82 17.83
CA LYS A 81 19.44 -7.77 18.92
C LYS A 81 19.13 -9.21 18.54
N THR A 82 18.53 -9.42 17.38
CA THR A 82 18.07 -10.75 16.93
C THR A 82 18.96 -11.28 15.83
N ALA A 83 19.42 -12.51 15.97
CA ALA A 83 20.16 -13.18 14.91
C ALA A 83 19.24 -13.42 13.69
N PRO A 84 19.78 -13.32 12.45
CA PRO A 84 19.02 -13.65 11.25
C PRO A 84 18.47 -15.08 11.30
N LEU A 85 17.28 -15.28 10.75
CA LEU A 85 16.71 -16.60 10.56
C LEU A 85 17.64 -17.41 9.64
N LYS A 86 18.04 -18.60 10.07
CA LYS A 86 18.95 -19.45 9.29
C LYS A 86 18.26 -20.08 8.09
N ASP A 87 17.04 -20.56 8.32
CA ASP A 87 16.23 -21.24 7.31
C ASP A 87 14.83 -20.61 7.27
N SER A 88 14.31 -20.45 6.06
CA SER A 88 12.91 -20.04 5.86
C SER A 88 12.08 -21.28 5.53
N PRO A 89 10.94 -21.52 6.20
CA PRO A 89 10.09 -22.65 5.87
C PRO A 89 9.59 -22.52 4.43
N THR A 90 9.63 -23.65 3.70
CA THR A 90 8.98 -23.72 2.41
C THR A 90 7.48 -23.67 2.58
N ARG A 91 6.81 -22.76 1.90
CA ARG A 91 5.37 -22.60 1.96
C ARG A 91 4.73 -23.28 0.75
N ASP A 92 3.68 -24.04 1.00
CA ASP A 92 2.88 -24.62 -0.07
C ASP A 92 2.08 -23.54 -0.80
N ALA A 93 1.80 -23.78 -2.07
CA ALA A 93 1.05 -22.83 -2.90
C ALA A 93 -0.33 -22.50 -2.33
N ASP A 94 -0.97 -23.45 -1.68
CA ASP A 94 -2.30 -23.30 -1.09
C ASP A 94 -2.28 -22.83 0.36
N ASP A 95 -1.08 -22.67 0.96
CA ASP A 95 -0.95 -22.07 2.29
C ASP A 95 -1.48 -20.64 2.30
N LEU A 96 -2.10 -20.26 3.42
CA LEU A 96 -2.59 -18.91 3.65
C LEU A 96 -1.41 -17.93 3.77
N ALA A 97 -1.36 -16.95 2.89
CA ALA A 97 -0.33 -15.92 2.87
C ALA A 97 -0.76 -14.66 3.62
N THR A 98 -1.99 -14.22 3.42
CA THR A 98 -2.49 -12.97 4.01
C THR A 98 -4.02 -12.98 4.13
N ILE A 99 -4.52 -12.20 5.11
CA ILE A 99 -5.95 -11.93 5.28
C ILE A 99 -6.16 -10.43 5.14
N ILE A 100 -6.87 -10.00 4.11
CA ILE A 100 -7.17 -8.59 3.84
C ILE A 100 -8.59 -8.30 4.28
N TYR A 101 -8.74 -7.40 5.26
CA TYR A 101 -10.06 -7.04 5.77
C TYR A 101 -10.72 -5.95 4.93
N THR A 102 -12.00 -6.13 4.66
CA THR A 102 -12.86 -5.16 3.98
C THR A 102 -14.00 -4.73 4.89
N SER A 103 -14.53 -3.51 4.68
CA SER A 103 -15.73 -3.06 5.38
C SER A 103 -16.91 -3.95 4.98
N GLY A 104 -17.38 -4.78 5.90
CA GLY A 104 -18.58 -5.59 5.67
C GLY A 104 -19.84 -4.72 5.61
N THR A 105 -20.79 -5.09 4.78
CA THR A 105 -22.11 -4.43 4.69
C THR A 105 -22.91 -4.49 6.01
N THR A 106 -22.54 -5.38 6.92
CA THR A 106 -23.15 -5.59 8.24
C THR A 106 -22.45 -4.84 9.37
N GLY A 107 -21.45 -3.99 9.05
CA GLY A 107 -20.65 -3.25 10.04
C GLY A 107 -19.46 -4.05 10.59
N MET A 108 -19.47 -5.38 10.54
CA MET A 108 -18.32 -6.21 10.94
C MET A 108 -17.33 -6.36 9.79
N PRO A 109 -16.02 -6.14 10.02
CA PRO A 109 -15.00 -6.38 9.01
C PRO A 109 -14.99 -7.85 8.55
N LYS A 110 -14.85 -8.08 7.24
CA LYS A 110 -14.74 -9.41 6.65
C LYS A 110 -13.32 -9.65 6.16
N GLY A 111 -12.68 -10.72 6.61
CA GLY A 111 -11.33 -11.10 6.20
C GLY A 111 -11.36 -11.93 4.92
N VAL A 112 -10.79 -11.39 3.84
CA VAL A 112 -10.60 -12.12 2.59
C VAL A 112 -9.27 -12.86 2.67
N MET A 113 -9.32 -14.18 2.59
CA MET A 113 -8.17 -15.07 2.69
C MET A 113 -7.51 -15.23 1.32
N HIS A 114 -6.20 -15.00 1.25
CA HIS A 114 -5.42 -15.18 0.03
C HIS A 114 -4.29 -16.18 0.28
N SER A 115 -4.25 -17.24 -0.52
CA SER A 115 -3.13 -18.18 -0.55
C SER A 115 -1.96 -17.62 -1.37
N PHE A 116 -0.79 -18.25 -1.27
CA PHE A 116 0.35 -17.92 -2.12
C PHE A 116 0.02 -18.12 -3.59
N SER A 117 -0.72 -19.17 -3.95
CA SER A 117 -1.13 -19.42 -5.35
C SER A 117 -2.02 -18.31 -5.90
N THR A 118 -3.01 -17.84 -5.12
CA THR A 118 -3.89 -16.75 -5.58
C THR A 118 -3.15 -15.43 -5.78
N LEU A 119 -2.23 -15.09 -4.87
CA LEU A 119 -1.41 -13.89 -5.00
C LEU A 119 -0.47 -13.97 -6.20
N THR A 120 0.28 -15.06 -6.34
CA THR A 120 1.25 -15.23 -7.42
C THR A 120 0.59 -15.28 -8.78
N TRP A 121 -0.57 -15.94 -8.89
CA TRP A 121 -1.36 -15.93 -10.11
C TRP A 121 -1.79 -14.53 -10.51
N ALA A 122 -2.37 -13.77 -9.57
CA ALA A 122 -2.87 -12.44 -9.83
C ALA A 122 -1.73 -11.46 -10.20
N ILE A 123 -0.58 -11.53 -9.51
CA ILE A 123 0.60 -10.73 -9.80
C ILE A 123 1.18 -11.10 -11.16
N GLY A 124 1.28 -12.40 -11.47
CA GLY A 124 1.77 -12.88 -12.75
C GLY A 124 0.89 -12.43 -13.91
N ALA A 125 -0.43 -12.48 -13.74
CA ALA A 125 -1.39 -12.00 -14.74
C ALA A 125 -1.27 -10.48 -14.96
N ALA A 126 -1.11 -9.70 -13.88
CA ALA A 126 -0.90 -8.25 -13.95
C ALA A 126 0.43 -7.92 -14.66
N ASN A 127 1.53 -8.57 -14.29
CA ASN A 127 2.84 -8.34 -14.92
C ASN A 127 2.82 -8.71 -16.40
N LYS A 128 2.17 -9.81 -16.77
CA LYS A 128 1.99 -10.20 -18.17
C LYS A 128 1.19 -9.16 -18.96
N ARG A 129 0.17 -8.54 -18.34
CA ARG A 129 -0.67 -7.53 -18.97
C ARG A 129 0.02 -6.18 -19.10
N PHE A 130 0.77 -5.75 -18.08
CA PHE A 130 1.42 -4.45 -18.04
C PHE A 130 2.87 -4.47 -18.54
N GLN A 131 3.48 -5.65 -18.65
CA GLN A 131 4.86 -5.86 -19.13
C GLN A 131 5.88 -5.02 -18.36
N LEU A 132 5.71 -4.94 -17.04
CA LEU A 132 6.66 -4.24 -16.18
C LEU A 132 8.06 -4.84 -16.28
N GLY A 133 9.08 -3.99 -16.27
CA GLY A 133 10.48 -4.39 -16.32
C GLY A 133 11.40 -3.42 -15.59
N VAL A 134 12.69 -3.69 -15.63
CA VAL A 134 13.76 -2.97 -14.88
C VAL A 134 13.85 -1.47 -15.19
N ASN A 135 13.33 -1.05 -16.34
CA ASN A 135 13.33 0.36 -16.74
C ASN A 135 12.08 1.11 -16.27
N ASP A 136 11.09 0.37 -15.73
CA ASP A 136 9.85 0.97 -15.28
C ASP A 136 9.99 1.60 -13.90
N ARG A 137 9.12 2.56 -13.67
CA ARG A 137 8.97 3.30 -12.41
C ARG A 137 7.52 3.33 -12.02
N VAL A 138 7.25 3.01 -10.77
CA VAL A 138 5.92 3.09 -10.16
C VAL A 138 5.95 4.03 -8.97
N LEU A 139 4.83 4.65 -8.65
CA LEU A 139 4.66 5.45 -7.43
C LEU A 139 3.68 4.73 -6.51
N SER A 140 4.18 4.28 -5.38
CA SER A 140 3.41 3.71 -4.28
C SER A 140 2.87 4.85 -3.41
N TYR A 141 1.54 4.94 -3.28
CA TYR A 141 0.88 5.98 -2.51
C TYR A 141 -0.46 5.55 -1.89
N LEU A 142 -1.03 4.46 -2.34
CA LEU A 142 -2.23 3.90 -1.72
C LEU A 142 -1.85 3.15 -0.43
N PRO A 143 -2.79 2.94 0.49
CA PRO A 143 -2.52 2.12 1.67
C PRO A 143 -2.05 0.73 1.28
N LEU A 144 -0.94 0.28 1.87
CA LEU A 144 -0.37 -1.06 1.65
C LEU A 144 -1.27 -2.20 2.16
N SER A 145 -2.29 -1.86 2.93
CA SER A 145 -3.40 -2.75 3.28
C SER A 145 -4.38 -3.00 2.13
N HIS A 146 -4.31 -2.19 1.06
CA HIS A 146 -5.16 -2.39 -0.13
C HIS A 146 -4.53 -3.40 -1.07
N VAL A 147 -5.30 -4.42 -1.48
CA VAL A 147 -4.81 -5.50 -2.35
C VAL A 147 -4.15 -4.99 -3.64
N ALA A 148 -4.70 -3.94 -4.24
CA ALA A 148 -4.18 -3.39 -5.49
C ALA A 148 -2.78 -2.76 -5.32
N GLU A 149 -2.51 -2.08 -4.21
CA GLU A 149 -1.18 -1.54 -3.91
C GLU A 149 -0.18 -2.66 -3.67
N ARG A 150 -0.55 -3.68 -2.90
CA ARG A 150 0.30 -4.85 -2.67
C ARG A 150 0.64 -5.58 -3.98
N MET A 151 -0.32 -5.71 -4.88
CA MET A 151 -0.08 -6.31 -6.20
C MET A 151 0.88 -5.47 -7.04
N LEU A 152 0.74 -4.13 -7.02
CA LEU A 152 1.64 -3.23 -7.73
C LEU A 152 3.08 -3.37 -7.22
N GLU A 153 3.26 -3.39 -5.90
CA GLU A 153 4.59 -3.52 -5.28
C GLU A 153 5.21 -4.88 -5.54
N MET A 154 4.49 -5.96 -5.26
CA MET A 154 5.01 -7.32 -5.51
C MET A 154 5.30 -7.55 -6.99
N GLY A 155 4.44 -7.05 -7.89
CA GLY A 155 4.68 -7.08 -9.32
C GLY A 155 5.93 -6.30 -9.73
N SER A 156 6.16 -5.16 -9.09
CA SER A 156 7.36 -4.35 -9.30
C SER A 156 8.63 -5.05 -8.81
N PHE A 157 8.59 -5.69 -7.65
CA PHE A 157 9.70 -6.51 -7.16
C PHE A 157 10.06 -7.64 -8.12
N LEU A 158 9.07 -8.41 -8.56
CA LEU A 158 9.29 -9.54 -9.47
C LEU A 158 9.82 -9.12 -10.83
N SER A 159 9.48 -7.91 -11.29
CA SER A 159 9.92 -7.38 -12.59
C SER A 159 11.20 -6.55 -12.50
N GLY A 160 11.69 -6.24 -11.29
CA GLY A 160 12.84 -5.36 -11.07
C GLY A 160 12.55 -3.88 -11.33
N ALA A 161 11.27 -3.47 -11.39
CA ALA A 161 10.88 -2.08 -11.55
C ALA A 161 11.23 -1.25 -10.31
N ARG A 162 11.47 0.04 -10.50
CA ARG A 162 11.78 0.96 -9.40
C ARG A 162 10.50 1.45 -8.73
N ILE A 163 10.45 1.31 -7.41
CA ILE A 163 9.33 1.80 -6.60
C ILE A 163 9.74 3.10 -5.92
N TYR A 164 8.95 4.14 -6.15
CA TYR A 164 9.03 5.42 -5.44
C TYR A 164 7.86 5.49 -4.46
N PHE A 165 8.10 6.02 -3.27
CA PHE A 165 7.07 6.16 -2.23
C PHE A 165 6.66 7.62 -2.12
N ALA A 166 5.36 7.88 -2.10
CA ALA A 166 4.85 9.21 -1.77
C ALA A 166 5.02 9.47 -0.27
N GLU A 167 5.49 10.66 0.08
CA GLU A 167 5.72 11.04 1.48
C GLU A 167 4.39 11.38 2.19
N SER A 168 3.56 12.19 1.54
CA SER A 168 2.27 12.64 2.08
C SER A 168 1.30 13.07 0.96
N LEU A 169 0.07 13.41 1.35
CA LEU A 169 -0.91 13.98 0.41
C LEU A 169 -0.52 15.39 -0.06
N GLU A 170 0.17 16.15 0.78
CA GLU A 170 0.64 17.52 0.49
C GLU A 170 1.78 17.50 -0.52
N THR A 171 2.70 16.54 -0.41
CA THR A 171 3.86 16.41 -1.30
C THR A 171 3.55 15.63 -2.57
N PHE A 172 2.38 14.98 -2.67
CA PHE A 172 2.02 14.07 -3.75
C PHE A 172 2.30 14.62 -5.16
N ALA A 173 1.99 15.90 -5.42
CA ALA A 173 2.23 16.52 -6.73
C ALA A 173 3.73 16.71 -7.04
N ALA A 174 4.57 16.84 -6.02
CA ALA A 174 6.02 16.86 -6.18
C ALA A 174 6.57 15.45 -6.37
N ASP A 175 6.06 14.49 -5.57
CA ASP A 175 6.49 13.10 -5.59
C ASP A 175 6.23 12.44 -6.94
N ILE A 176 5.04 12.62 -7.53
CA ILE A 176 4.73 12.08 -8.87
C ILE A 176 5.61 12.72 -9.96
N ARG A 177 5.94 14.01 -9.83
CA ARG A 177 6.87 14.68 -10.76
C ARG A 177 8.30 14.18 -10.65
N ASN A 178 8.75 13.87 -9.44
CA ASN A 178 10.08 13.32 -9.18
C ASN A 178 10.17 11.85 -9.64
N ALA A 179 9.19 11.04 -9.33
CA ALA A 179 9.14 9.63 -9.70
C ALA A 179 9.02 9.43 -11.22
N ARG A 180 8.29 10.32 -11.90
CA ARG A 180 7.95 10.19 -13.33
C ARG A 180 7.53 8.76 -13.66
N PRO A 181 6.46 8.24 -13.03
CA PRO A 181 6.07 6.85 -13.18
C PRO A 181 5.77 6.51 -14.63
N THR A 182 6.28 5.37 -15.10
CA THR A 182 5.95 4.82 -16.42
C THR A 182 4.65 4.04 -16.39
N LEU A 183 4.33 3.46 -15.23
CA LEU A 183 3.02 2.93 -14.90
C LEU A 183 2.49 3.65 -13.65
N PHE A 184 1.31 4.25 -13.78
CA PHE A 184 0.63 4.90 -12.68
C PHE A 184 -0.73 4.25 -12.44
N PHE A 185 -0.81 3.49 -11.36
CA PHE A 185 -2.06 2.89 -10.90
C PHE A 185 -2.79 3.86 -9.96
N SER A 186 -4.09 4.04 -10.15
CA SER A 186 -4.86 5.01 -9.36
C SER A 186 -6.31 4.61 -9.21
N VAL A 187 -6.91 5.09 -8.12
CA VAL A 187 -8.34 4.95 -7.86
C VAL A 187 -9.14 6.07 -8.55
N PRO A 188 -10.42 5.84 -8.93
CA PRO A 188 -11.24 6.81 -9.66
C PRO A 188 -11.29 8.20 -9.02
N ARG A 189 -11.31 8.27 -7.67
CA ARG A 189 -11.36 9.53 -6.92
C ARG A 189 -10.18 10.46 -7.20
N LEU A 190 -8.98 9.92 -7.43
CA LEU A 190 -7.80 10.74 -7.73
C LEU A 190 -7.89 11.32 -9.15
N TRP A 191 -8.35 10.53 -10.11
CA TRP A 191 -8.58 11.01 -11.48
C TRP A 191 -9.59 12.16 -11.52
N VAL A 192 -10.67 12.06 -10.72
CA VAL A 192 -11.65 13.15 -10.55
C VAL A 192 -10.99 14.40 -9.97
N LYS A 193 -10.13 14.26 -8.93
CA LYS A 193 -9.38 15.39 -8.37
C LYS A 193 -8.45 16.05 -9.41
N PHE A 194 -7.74 15.28 -10.20
CA PHE A 194 -6.91 15.83 -11.28
C PHE A 194 -7.74 16.59 -12.32
N GLN A 195 -8.87 16.03 -12.71
CA GLN A 195 -9.79 16.70 -13.62
C GLN A 195 -10.30 18.03 -13.03
N GLN A 196 -10.76 18.01 -11.78
CA GLN A 196 -11.22 19.22 -11.08
C GLN A 196 -10.11 20.26 -10.95
N GLY A 197 -8.90 19.86 -10.59
CA GLY A 197 -7.73 20.75 -10.54
C GLY A 197 -7.39 21.36 -11.91
N THR A 198 -7.56 20.59 -12.98
CA THR A 198 -7.39 21.09 -14.36
C THR A 198 -8.47 22.10 -14.73
N PHE A 199 -9.73 21.81 -14.39
CA PHE A 199 -10.86 22.70 -14.69
C PHE A 199 -10.87 23.98 -13.84
N ALA A 200 -10.32 23.93 -12.62
CA ALA A 200 -10.11 25.13 -11.81
C ALA A 200 -9.11 26.11 -12.45
N LYS A 201 -8.09 25.59 -13.13
CA LYS A 201 -7.09 26.40 -13.87
C LYS A 201 -7.59 26.82 -15.25
N MET A 202 -8.39 25.99 -15.91
CA MET A 202 -8.91 26.23 -17.24
C MET A 202 -10.30 25.61 -17.39
N PRO A 203 -11.38 26.45 -17.53
CA PRO A 203 -12.73 25.95 -17.70
C PRO A 203 -12.86 24.94 -18.84
N LYS A 204 -13.65 23.89 -18.63
CA LYS A 204 -13.84 22.79 -19.58
C LYS A 204 -14.12 23.27 -21.01
N GLN A 205 -15.01 24.24 -21.15
CA GLN A 205 -15.39 24.80 -22.48
C GLN A 205 -14.19 25.39 -23.24
N LYS A 206 -13.27 26.06 -22.50
CA LYS A 206 -12.04 26.62 -23.09
C LYS A 206 -11.07 25.51 -23.48
N LEU A 207 -10.94 24.49 -22.59
CA LEU A 207 -10.08 23.33 -22.84
C LEU A 207 -10.56 22.54 -24.07
N ASP A 208 -11.86 22.28 -24.18
CA ASP A 208 -12.47 21.59 -25.34
C ASP A 208 -12.25 22.32 -26.66
N ARG A 209 -12.33 23.67 -26.67
CA ARG A 209 -12.01 24.48 -27.84
C ARG A 209 -10.54 24.36 -28.24
N LEU A 210 -9.63 24.41 -27.26
CA LEU A 210 -8.20 24.32 -27.52
C LEU A 210 -7.77 22.91 -27.99
N PHE A 211 -8.42 21.85 -27.49
CA PHE A 211 -8.16 20.50 -27.99
C PHE A 211 -8.61 20.24 -29.43
N ARG A 212 -9.51 21.05 -29.97
CA ARG A 212 -9.91 20.99 -31.39
C ARG A 212 -8.86 21.55 -32.35
N ILE A 213 -7.85 22.27 -31.83
CA ILE A 213 -6.77 22.85 -32.63
C ILE A 213 -5.57 21.88 -32.59
N PRO A 214 -5.20 21.24 -33.73
CA PRO A 214 -4.23 20.13 -33.74
C PRO A 214 -2.85 20.47 -33.14
N LEU A 215 -2.31 21.66 -33.44
CA LEU A 215 -1.02 22.11 -32.89
C LEU A 215 -1.07 22.41 -31.39
N LEU A 216 -2.14 23.08 -30.93
CA LEU A 216 -2.33 23.40 -29.50
C LEU A 216 -2.64 22.16 -28.67
N ASN A 217 -3.34 21.18 -29.22
CA ASN A 217 -3.62 19.91 -28.58
C ASN A 217 -2.34 19.20 -28.13
N ARG A 218 -1.29 19.14 -28.97
CA ARG A 218 0.00 18.55 -28.63
C ARG A 218 0.70 19.27 -27.48
N VAL A 219 0.69 20.62 -27.52
CA VAL A 219 1.34 21.44 -26.49
C VAL A 219 0.61 21.34 -25.15
N ILE A 220 -0.72 21.36 -25.17
CA ILE A 220 -1.55 21.30 -23.97
C ILE A 220 -1.46 19.92 -23.32
N LYS A 221 -1.54 18.83 -24.09
CA LYS A 221 -1.33 17.47 -23.57
C LYS A 221 0.02 17.34 -22.89
N LYS A 222 1.10 17.90 -23.45
CA LYS A 222 2.44 17.89 -22.86
C LYS A 222 2.58 18.73 -21.59
N LYS A 223 1.68 19.70 -21.35
CA LYS A 223 1.67 20.52 -20.12
C LYS A 223 0.74 19.99 -19.04
N ILE A 224 -0.21 19.13 -19.37
CA ILE A 224 -1.16 18.51 -18.42
C ILE A 224 -0.62 17.18 -17.92
N LEU A 225 0.18 16.49 -18.73
CA LEU A 225 0.94 15.28 -18.38
C LEU A 225 2.30 15.68 -17.79
#